data_b2ac0412077b849cd4bbd56abb64a314
#
_entry.id   b2ac0412077b849cd4bbd56abb64a314
#
_cell.length_a   1.000
_cell.length_b   1.000
_cell.length_c   1.000
_cell.angle_alpha   90.00
_cell.angle_beta   90.00
_cell.angle_gamma   90.00
#
_symmetry.space_group_name_H-M   'P 1'
#
loop_
_entity.id
_entity.type
_entity.pdbx_description
1 polymer ?
#
loop_
_entity_poly.entity_id
_entity_poly.type
_entity_poly.pdbx_seq_one_letter_code
_entity_poly.pdbx_strand_id
1 'polypeptide(L)'
;MKLKEDFNTNLDDLSYQSEILQHVSRTFALTIPELPHALRIVISNAYLLCRIADTIEDDKSMSPEKKKEYSELFVDVVNKNKDADLFSKKLFSLLSPEATEAEHNLIANTKKIIRITHSFNNRQRRALEKCISKMCKGMMKYQDLETLNGLKDMDDMNEYCYYVAGVVGEMLTELFCDYSSDIDAHQNELMELAISFGQGLQMTNILKDIWDDHKRGACWLPSEYFKKHGIDIKQKSPGKNKSGFEDALLELLSIAYMHLKNALHYTLLIPKKEKGLRKFCLWAIGMAVLTLEKIRKKPNFTSGKQVKISHRDVKMTILITSLFVRNNGILRYLFKFYGRHLPSISIHERL
;
A
#
# COMPACT_ATOMS: atom_id res chain seq x y z
N MET A 1 -23.22 1.91 -24.11
CA MET A 1 -23.35 1.02 -25.30
C MET A 1 -22.16 0.04 -25.28
N LYS A 2 -22.43 -1.24 -25.12
CA LYS A 2 -21.61 -2.46 -25.33
C LYS A 2 -20.13 -2.41 -24.86
N LEU A 3 -19.86 -2.90 -23.64
CA LEU A 3 -18.67 -3.66 -23.31
C LEU A 3 -19.12 -5.13 -23.11
N LYS A 4 -19.33 -5.83 -24.21
CA LYS A 4 -19.20 -7.28 -24.32
C LYS A 4 -17.79 -7.48 -24.86
N GLU A 5 -16.79 -7.43 -24.01
CA GLU A 5 -15.48 -7.98 -24.33
C GLU A 5 -15.41 -9.37 -23.72
N ASP A 6 -15.08 -10.32 -24.56
CA ASP A 6 -14.92 -11.73 -24.28
C ASP A 6 -13.88 -11.93 -23.17
N PHE A 7 -14.33 -11.97 -21.92
CA PHE A 7 -13.55 -12.55 -20.85
C PHE A 7 -13.46 -14.06 -21.07
N ASN A 8 -12.50 -14.47 -21.89
CA ASN A 8 -12.12 -15.86 -22.01
C ASN A 8 -11.34 -16.33 -20.77
N THR A 9 -11.72 -15.78 -19.60
CA THR A 9 -11.12 -16.09 -18.31
C THR A 9 -11.87 -17.26 -17.72
N ASN A 10 -11.12 -18.29 -17.35
CA ASN A 10 -11.70 -19.46 -16.71
C ASN A 10 -12.42 -19.03 -15.41
N LEU A 11 -13.70 -19.36 -15.26
CA LEU A 11 -14.52 -19.06 -14.08
C LEU A 11 -13.87 -19.56 -12.78
N ASP A 12 -13.15 -20.69 -12.85
CA ASP A 12 -12.43 -21.26 -11.72
C ASP A 12 -11.28 -20.34 -11.25
N ASP A 13 -10.61 -19.65 -12.18
CA ASP A 13 -9.52 -18.71 -11.83
C ASP A 13 -10.08 -17.46 -11.15
N LEU A 14 -11.21 -16.92 -11.62
CA LEU A 14 -11.88 -15.77 -10.99
C LEU A 14 -12.45 -16.11 -9.61
N SER A 15 -13.01 -17.31 -9.46
CA SER A 15 -13.49 -17.82 -8.17
C SER A 15 -12.32 -17.92 -7.18
N TYR A 16 -11.22 -18.54 -7.61
CA TYR A 16 -9.99 -18.63 -6.82
C TYR A 16 -9.45 -17.25 -6.42
N GLN A 17 -9.37 -16.30 -7.38
CA GLN A 17 -8.92 -14.93 -7.10
C GLN A 17 -9.74 -14.27 -6.00
N SER A 18 -11.06 -14.41 -6.05
CA SER A 18 -11.97 -13.82 -5.07
C SER A 18 -11.85 -14.45 -3.69
N GLU A 19 -11.62 -15.75 -3.63
CA GLU A 19 -11.43 -16.50 -2.39
C GLU A 19 -10.11 -16.18 -1.73
N ILE A 20 -8.98 -16.31 -2.45
CA ILE A 20 -7.65 -16.10 -1.88
C ILE A 20 -7.44 -14.66 -1.39
N LEU A 21 -8.06 -13.67 -2.04
CA LEU A 21 -8.02 -12.28 -1.60
C LEU A 21 -8.50 -12.11 -0.15
N GLN A 22 -9.51 -12.87 0.28
CA GLN A 22 -10.04 -12.81 1.65
C GLN A 22 -9.04 -13.32 2.69
N HIS A 23 -8.15 -14.23 2.30
CA HIS A 23 -7.17 -14.84 3.18
C HIS A 23 -5.85 -14.08 3.25
N VAL A 24 -5.42 -13.44 2.14
CA VAL A 24 -4.15 -12.70 2.09
C VAL A 24 -4.31 -11.20 2.37
N SER A 25 -5.52 -10.67 2.47
CA SER A 25 -5.78 -9.25 2.75
C SER A 25 -6.80 -9.05 3.86
N ARG A 26 -6.51 -8.08 4.75
CA ARG A 26 -7.48 -7.63 5.77
C ARG A 26 -8.23 -6.38 5.32
N THR A 27 -7.50 -5.37 4.88
CA THR A 27 -8.06 -4.05 4.53
C THR A 27 -8.66 -4.05 3.13
N PHE A 28 -7.92 -4.58 2.15
CA PHE A 28 -8.36 -4.57 0.75
C PHE A 28 -9.50 -5.57 0.49
N ALA A 29 -9.58 -6.65 1.26
CA ALA A 29 -10.75 -7.54 1.27
C ALA A 29 -12.07 -6.80 1.62
N LEU A 30 -12.00 -5.70 2.37
CA LEU A 30 -13.16 -4.85 2.67
C LEU A 30 -13.43 -3.79 1.60
N THR A 31 -12.39 -3.22 1.00
CA THR A 31 -12.52 -2.05 0.11
C THR A 31 -12.74 -2.42 -1.35
N ILE A 32 -12.07 -3.45 -1.86
CA ILE A 32 -12.18 -3.90 -3.25
C ILE A 32 -13.61 -4.30 -3.64
N PRO A 33 -14.42 -4.97 -2.79
CA PRO A 33 -15.82 -5.29 -3.13
C PRO A 33 -16.72 -4.10 -3.45
N GLU A 34 -16.37 -2.89 -2.99
CA GLU A 34 -17.13 -1.67 -3.29
C GLU A 34 -16.94 -1.18 -4.73
N LEU A 35 -15.88 -1.62 -5.40
CA LEU A 35 -15.57 -1.23 -6.77
C LEU A 35 -16.57 -1.82 -7.79
N PRO A 36 -16.83 -1.13 -8.91
CA PRO A 36 -17.54 -1.70 -10.05
C PRO A 36 -16.93 -3.02 -10.48
N HIS A 37 -17.76 -3.94 -10.98
CA HIS A 37 -17.35 -5.33 -11.27
C HIS A 37 -16.06 -5.44 -12.11
N ALA A 38 -15.96 -4.68 -13.21
CA ALA A 38 -14.78 -4.70 -14.07
C ALA A 38 -13.50 -4.27 -13.33
N LEU A 39 -13.56 -3.19 -12.56
CA LEU A 39 -12.44 -2.73 -11.73
C LEU A 39 -12.13 -3.69 -10.59
N ARG A 40 -13.14 -4.32 -10.00
CA ARG A 40 -12.95 -5.31 -8.93
C ARG A 40 -12.06 -6.45 -9.39
N ILE A 41 -12.30 -6.98 -10.60
CA ILE A 41 -11.50 -8.09 -11.15
C ILE A 41 -10.04 -7.67 -11.31
N VAL A 42 -9.78 -6.56 -11.99
CA VAL A 42 -8.40 -6.14 -12.28
C VAL A 42 -7.66 -5.67 -11.03
N ILE A 43 -8.33 -5.01 -10.09
CA ILE A 43 -7.69 -4.54 -8.85
C ILE A 43 -7.47 -5.69 -7.86
N SER A 44 -8.35 -6.69 -7.81
CA SER A 44 -8.08 -7.93 -7.07
C SER A 44 -6.83 -8.63 -7.61
N ASN A 45 -6.70 -8.73 -8.93
CA ASN A 45 -5.53 -9.30 -9.58
C ASN A 45 -4.26 -8.51 -9.25
N ALA A 46 -4.32 -7.18 -9.41
CA ALA A 46 -3.23 -6.27 -9.08
C ALA A 46 -2.72 -6.45 -7.64
N TYR A 47 -3.66 -6.52 -6.68
CA TYR A 47 -3.33 -6.77 -5.27
C TYR A 47 -2.60 -8.10 -5.08
N LEU A 48 -3.07 -9.17 -5.72
CA LEU A 48 -2.47 -10.50 -5.59
C LEU A 48 -1.07 -10.57 -6.24
N LEU A 49 -0.85 -9.85 -7.35
CA LEU A 49 0.47 -9.70 -7.94
C LEU A 49 1.44 -8.98 -6.99
N CYS A 50 1.02 -7.85 -6.39
CA CYS A 50 1.81 -7.16 -5.37
C CYS A 50 2.09 -8.10 -4.18
N ARG A 51 1.09 -8.87 -3.73
CA ARG A 51 1.26 -9.81 -2.61
C ARG A 51 2.26 -10.93 -2.91
N ILE A 52 2.34 -11.40 -4.15
CA ILE A 52 3.38 -12.36 -4.58
C ILE A 52 4.76 -11.71 -4.47
N ALA A 53 4.92 -10.46 -4.93
CA ALA A 53 6.17 -9.72 -4.82
C ALA A 53 6.58 -9.51 -3.36
N ASP A 54 5.65 -9.09 -2.49
CA ASP A 54 5.87 -8.95 -1.05
C ASP A 54 6.30 -10.29 -0.40
N THR A 55 5.66 -11.40 -0.79
CA THR A 55 5.99 -12.73 -0.24
C THR A 55 7.43 -13.15 -0.57
N ILE A 56 7.94 -12.79 -1.76
CA ILE A 56 9.34 -13.05 -2.12
C ILE A 56 10.27 -12.17 -1.29
N GLU A 57 9.93 -10.89 -1.13
CA GLU A 57 10.75 -9.95 -0.38
C GLU A 57 10.80 -10.28 1.11
N ASP A 58 9.65 -10.54 1.72
CA ASP A 58 9.51 -10.79 3.17
C ASP A 58 10.04 -12.18 3.60
N ASP A 59 10.33 -13.12 2.68
CA ASP A 59 10.72 -14.48 3.02
C ASP A 59 12.07 -14.51 3.76
N LYS A 60 12.09 -15.15 4.92
CA LYS A 60 13.27 -15.18 5.81
C LYS A 60 14.27 -16.27 5.50
N SER A 61 13.90 -17.28 4.73
CA SER A 61 14.76 -18.40 4.38
C SER A 61 15.55 -18.18 3.10
N MET A 62 15.10 -17.26 2.24
CA MET A 62 15.79 -16.92 1.01
C MET A 62 16.93 -15.94 1.24
N SER A 63 18.11 -16.23 0.63
CA SER A 63 19.20 -15.27 0.59
C SER A 63 18.84 -14.05 -0.28
N PRO A 64 19.51 -12.88 -0.09
CA PRO A 64 19.30 -11.69 -0.93
C PRO A 64 19.41 -11.99 -2.43
N GLU A 65 20.37 -12.82 -2.83
CA GLU A 65 20.56 -13.20 -4.23
C GLU A 65 19.37 -14.02 -4.76
N LYS A 66 18.81 -14.92 -3.94
CA LYS A 66 17.62 -15.69 -4.30
C LYS A 66 16.37 -14.82 -4.40
N LYS A 67 16.18 -13.91 -3.48
CA LYS A 67 15.07 -12.93 -3.55
C LYS A 67 15.18 -12.10 -4.83
N LYS A 68 16.38 -11.63 -5.19
CA LYS A 68 16.62 -10.91 -6.43
C LYS A 68 16.29 -11.77 -7.65
N GLU A 69 16.85 -13.00 -7.72
CA GLU A 69 16.59 -13.94 -8.82
C GLU A 69 15.09 -14.17 -9.04
N TYR A 70 14.35 -14.43 -7.95
CA TYR A 70 12.92 -14.73 -8.05
C TYR A 70 12.05 -13.48 -8.27
N SER A 71 12.46 -12.31 -7.81
CA SER A 71 11.80 -11.04 -8.14
C SER A 71 11.94 -10.71 -9.64
N GLU A 72 13.14 -10.87 -10.21
CA GLU A 72 13.39 -10.70 -11.65
C GLU A 72 12.61 -11.74 -12.48
N LEU A 73 12.62 -13.00 -12.04
CA LEU A 73 11.85 -14.07 -12.68
C LEU A 73 10.33 -13.81 -12.62
N PHE A 74 9.84 -13.26 -11.51
CA PHE A 74 8.43 -12.90 -11.37
C PHE A 74 8.02 -11.78 -12.35
N VAL A 75 8.85 -10.76 -12.50
CA VAL A 75 8.65 -9.72 -13.52
C VAL A 75 8.56 -10.34 -14.92
N ASP A 76 9.46 -11.27 -15.25
CA ASP A 76 9.42 -11.98 -16.53
C ASP A 76 8.13 -12.81 -16.72
N VAL A 77 7.64 -13.44 -15.65
CA VAL A 77 6.37 -14.18 -15.68
C VAL A 77 5.18 -13.27 -15.92
N VAL A 78 5.14 -12.11 -15.25
CA VAL A 78 4.08 -11.11 -15.44
C VAL A 78 4.11 -10.55 -16.86
N ASN A 79 5.30 -10.32 -17.42
CA ASN A 79 5.53 -9.85 -18.80
C ASN A 79 5.36 -10.94 -19.87
N LYS A 80 4.94 -12.15 -19.50
CA LYS A 80 4.74 -13.29 -20.41
C LYS A 80 6.04 -13.83 -21.06
N ASN A 81 7.19 -13.54 -20.46
CA ASN A 81 8.50 -14.02 -20.97
C ASN A 81 8.89 -15.38 -20.40
N LYS A 82 8.28 -15.80 -19.28
CA LYS A 82 8.58 -17.05 -18.58
C LYS A 82 7.31 -17.81 -18.16
N ASP A 83 7.46 -19.09 -17.93
CA ASP A 83 6.36 -19.99 -17.56
C ASP A 83 5.98 -19.83 -16.08
N ALA A 84 4.69 -19.53 -15.84
CA ALA A 84 4.17 -19.29 -14.49
C ALA A 84 4.06 -20.58 -13.65
N ASP A 85 3.85 -21.74 -14.24
CA ASP A 85 3.75 -23.00 -13.52
C ASP A 85 5.13 -23.45 -13.02
N LEU A 86 6.15 -23.31 -13.85
CA LEU A 86 7.53 -23.60 -13.48
C LEU A 86 8.02 -22.64 -12.37
N PHE A 87 7.71 -21.34 -12.50
CA PHE A 87 7.98 -20.35 -11.47
C PHE A 87 7.34 -20.73 -10.14
N SER A 88 6.03 -20.98 -10.15
CA SER A 88 5.24 -21.35 -8.98
C SER A 88 5.83 -22.55 -8.24
N LYS A 89 6.14 -23.65 -8.94
CA LYS A 89 6.70 -24.86 -8.34
C LYS A 89 8.05 -24.63 -7.70
N LYS A 90 8.94 -23.88 -8.37
CA LYS A 90 10.27 -23.57 -7.85
C LYS A 90 10.20 -22.65 -6.63
N LEU A 91 9.43 -21.56 -6.70
CA LEU A 91 9.29 -20.63 -5.59
C LEU A 91 8.66 -21.30 -4.37
N PHE A 92 7.62 -22.11 -4.56
CA PHE A 92 6.96 -22.83 -3.48
C PHE A 92 7.92 -23.71 -2.66
N SER A 93 8.88 -24.37 -3.33
CA SER A 93 9.87 -25.21 -2.66
C SER A 93 10.92 -24.44 -1.85
N LEU A 94 11.02 -23.12 -2.05
CA LEU A 94 11.97 -22.25 -1.36
C LEU A 94 11.36 -21.44 -0.22
N LEU A 95 10.02 -21.35 -0.18
CA LEU A 95 9.33 -20.56 0.83
C LEU A 95 9.60 -21.07 2.25
N SER A 96 9.82 -20.10 3.13
CA SER A 96 9.95 -20.34 4.56
C SER A 96 8.70 -21.02 5.13
N PRO A 97 8.86 -21.98 6.07
CA PRO A 97 7.73 -22.49 6.86
C PRO A 97 6.98 -21.42 7.68
N GLU A 98 7.59 -20.24 7.87
CA GLU A 98 6.95 -19.10 8.56
C GLU A 98 5.96 -18.34 7.67
N ALA A 99 6.04 -18.51 6.33
CA ALA A 99 5.02 -17.97 5.43
C ALA A 99 3.65 -18.56 5.77
N THR A 100 2.62 -17.75 5.71
CA THR A 100 1.26 -18.21 6.05
C THR A 100 0.76 -19.25 5.06
N GLU A 101 -0.19 -20.09 5.48
CA GLU A 101 -0.85 -21.06 4.60
C GLU A 101 -1.47 -20.38 3.37
N ALA A 102 -2.03 -19.17 3.55
CA ALA A 102 -2.60 -18.39 2.46
C ALA A 102 -1.54 -17.92 1.46
N GLU A 103 -0.35 -17.54 1.90
CA GLU A 103 0.78 -17.18 1.04
C GLU A 103 1.30 -18.39 0.27
N HIS A 104 1.49 -19.53 0.93
CA HIS A 104 1.83 -20.78 0.25
C HIS A 104 0.80 -21.15 -0.82
N ASN A 105 -0.50 -21.04 -0.50
CA ASN A 105 -1.57 -21.27 -1.45
C ASN A 105 -1.53 -20.32 -2.65
N LEU A 106 -1.31 -19.02 -2.41
CA LEU A 106 -1.20 -18.01 -3.46
C LEU A 106 -0.01 -18.31 -4.40
N ILE A 107 1.15 -18.64 -3.84
CA ILE A 107 2.34 -18.98 -4.64
C ILE A 107 2.09 -20.26 -5.46
N ALA A 108 1.53 -21.32 -4.86
CA ALA A 108 1.22 -22.55 -5.55
C ALA A 108 0.26 -22.35 -6.75
N ASN A 109 -0.61 -21.35 -6.67
CA ASN A 109 -1.61 -21.03 -7.69
C ASN A 109 -1.29 -19.77 -8.52
N THR A 110 -0.05 -19.28 -8.51
CA THR A 110 0.37 -18.10 -9.29
C THR A 110 -0.06 -18.17 -10.75
N LYS A 111 -0.06 -19.35 -11.37
CA LYS A 111 -0.50 -19.57 -12.75
C LYS A 111 -1.94 -19.09 -13.01
N LYS A 112 -2.85 -19.25 -12.03
CA LYS A 112 -4.25 -18.78 -12.16
C LYS A 112 -4.28 -17.25 -12.23
N ILE A 113 -3.51 -16.58 -11.35
CA ILE A 113 -3.42 -15.12 -11.30
C ILE A 113 -2.83 -14.56 -12.60
N ILE A 114 -1.77 -15.19 -13.13
CA ILE A 114 -1.12 -14.78 -14.38
C ILE A 114 -2.06 -14.97 -15.59
N ARG A 115 -2.87 -16.05 -15.65
CA ARG A 115 -3.86 -16.20 -16.72
C ARG A 115 -4.88 -15.07 -16.72
N ILE A 116 -5.36 -14.65 -15.54
CA ILE A 116 -6.26 -13.50 -15.40
C ILE A 116 -5.54 -12.23 -15.86
N THR A 117 -4.29 -11.99 -15.43
CA THR A 117 -3.48 -10.83 -15.85
C THR A 117 -3.40 -10.73 -17.38
N HIS A 118 -3.14 -11.84 -18.04
CA HIS A 118 -2.99 -11.88 -19.50
C HIS A 118 -4.31 -11.79 -20.28
N SER A 119 -5.47 -11.91 -19.61
CA SER A 119 -6.79 -11.71 -20.21
C SER A 119 -7.23 -10.24 -20.24
N PHE A 120 -6.55 -9.35 -19.51
CA PHE A 120 -6.88 -7.93 -19.48
C PHE A 120 -6.51 -7.22 -20.79
N ASN A 121 -7.15 -6.06 -21.02
CA ASN A 121 -6.82 -5.20 -22.14
C ASN A 121 -5.38 -4.66 -22.05
N ASN A 122 -4.87 -4.10 -23.15
CA ASN A 122 -3.49 -3.65 -23.23
C ASN A 122 -3.15 -2.54 -22.23
N ARG A 123 -4.09 -1.60 -21.93
CA ARG A 123 -3.87 -0.51 -20.97
C ARG A 123 -3.75 -1.06 -19.54
N GLN A 124 -4.69 -1.91 -19.15
CA GLN A 124 -4.69 -2.57 -17.84
C GLN A 124 -3.43 -3.41 -17.63
N ARG A 125 -3.11 -4.26 -18.60
CA ARG A 125 -1.93 -5.12 -18.53
C ARG A 125 -0.64 -4.33 -18.37
N ARG A 126 -0.43 -3.28 -19.18
CA ARG A 126 0.75 -2.39 -19.08
C ARG A 126 0.84 -1.71 -17.71
N ALA A 127 -0.28 -1.28 -17.13
CA ALA A 127 -0.30 -0.69 -15.79
C ALA A 127 0.19 -1.69 -14.74
N LEU A 128 -0.25 -2.96 -14.80
CA LEU A 128 0.19 -4.04 -13.92
C LEU A 128 1.68 -4.37 -14.11
N GLU A 129 2.11 -4.59 -15.35
CA GLU A 129 3.50 -4.90 -15.72
C GLU A 129 4.47 -3.82 -15.21
N LYS A 130 4.14 -2.54 -15.45
CA LYS A 130 4.92 -1.38 -15.00
C LYS A 130 5.00 -1.30 -13.47
N CYS A 131 3.88 -1.52 -12.78
CA CYS A 131 3.83 -1.48 -11.32
C CYS A 131 4.71 -2.58 -10.71
N ILE A 132 4.53 -3.85 -11.12
CA ILE A 132 5.29 -4.98 -10.60
C ILE A 132 6.78 -4.84 -10.91
N SER A 133 7.14 -4.41 -12.12
CA SER A 133 8.55 -4.16 -12.47
C SER A 133 9.21 -3.11 -11.58
N LYS A 134 8.54 -1.95 -11.38
CA LYS A 134 9.06 -0.89 -10.51
C LYS A 134 9.14 -1.34 -9.04
N MET A 135 8.09 -2.01 -8.54
CA MET A 135 8.00 -2.49 -7.16
C MET A 135 9.12 -3.49 -6.87
N CYS A 136 9.27 -4.55 -7.66
CA CYS A 136 10.33 -5.54 -7.49
C CYS A 136 11.73 -4.90 -7.54
N LYS A 137 11.97 -4.00 -8.51
CA LYS A 137 13.24 -3.28 -8.59
C LYS A 137 13.53 -2.43 -7.36
N GLY A 138 12.53 -1.75 -6.84
CA GLY A 138 12.67 -0.91 -5.65
C GLY A 138 12.90 -1.75 -4.39
N MET A 139 12.14 -2.82 -4.19
CA MET A 139 12.32 -3.75 -3.06
C MET A 139 13.74 -4.31 -3.02
N MET A 140 14.27 -4.74 -4.16
CA MET A 140 15.66 -5.22 -4.25
C MET A 140 16.69 -4.15 -3.84
N LYS A 141 16.46 -2.87 -4.16
CA LYS A 141 17.35 -1.78 -3.76
C LYS A 141 17.44 -1.64 -2.24
N TYR A 142 16.34 -1.85 -1.54
CA TYR A 142 16.24 -1.64 -0.09
C TYR A 142 16.47 -2.92 0.73
N GLN A 143 16.61 -4.08 0.11
CA GLN A 143 16.79 -5.35 0.78
C GLN A 143 18.08 -5.42 1.62
N ASP A 144 19.20 -4.91 1.06
CA ASP A 144 20.48 -4.84 1.77
C ASP A 144 20.50 -3.75 2.87
N LEU A 145 19.50 -2.87 2.87
CA LEU A 145 19.33 -1.80 3.84
C LEU A 145 18.38 -2.17 4.98
N GLU A 146 17.82 -3.38 4.98
CA GLU A 146 16.98 -3.91 6.05
C GLU A 146 17.82 -4.16 7.31
N THR A 147 18.13 -3.08 7.99
CA THR A 147 18.94 -3.07 9.21
C THR A 147 18.33 -2.13 10.24
N LEU A 148 18.78 -2.23 11.49
CA LEU A 148 18.42 -1.30 12.56
C LEU A 148 19.00 0.12 12.36
N ASN A 149 19.80 0.35 11.31
CA ASN A 149 20.41 1.64 11.03
C ASN A 149 19.39 2.70 10.59
N GLY A 150 18.22 2.27 10.10
CA GLY A 150 17.24 3.12 9.45
C GLY A 150 17.63 3.52 8.03
N LEU A 151 16.72 4.15 7.34
CA LEU A 151 16.98 4.83 6.07
C LEU A 151 17.86 6.06 6.32
N LYS A 152 18.58 6.52 5.33
CA LYS A 152 19.52 7.62 5.47
C LYS A 152 18.78 8.91 5.90
N ASP A 153 17.87 9.40 5.09
CA ASP A 153 17.17 10.69 5.25
C ASP A 153 15.70 10.57 4.81
N MET A 154 15.01 11.71 4.73
CA MET A 154 13.61 11.79 4.31
C MET A 154 13.43 11.47 2.83
N ASP A 155 14.39 11.80 1.98
CA ASP A 155 14.31 11.50 0.54
C ASP A 155 14.38 9.99 0.32
N ASP A 156 15.25 9.31 1.06
CA ASP A 156 15.37 7.85 1.04
C ASP A 156 14.07 7.17 1.55
N MET A 157 13.45 7.71 2.60
CA MET A 157 12.14 7.25 3.08
C MET A 157 11.03 7.49 2.04
N ASN A 158 11.03 8.64 1.39
CA ASN A 158 10.06 8.96 0.33
C ASN A 158 10.23 8.03 -0.86
N GLU A 159 11.47 7.75 -1.26
CA GLU A 159 11.77 6.84 -2.37
C GLU A 159 11.35 5.40 -2.02
N TYR A 160 11.65 4.91 -0.82
CA TYR A 160 11.16 3.62 -0.34
C TYR A 160 9.63 3.53 -0.40
N CYS A 161 8.94 4.51 0.18
CA CYS A 161 7.47 4.57 0.14
C CYS A 161 6.93 4.67 -1.30
N TYR A 162 7.66 5.32 -2.22
CA TYR A 162 7.29 5.35 -3.62
C TYR A 162 7.31 3.94 -4.24
N TYR A 163 8.38 3.18 -4.04
CA TYR A 163 8.50 1.84 -4.64
C TYR A 163 7.49 0.85 -4.08
N VAL A 164 7.19 0.88 -2.78
CA VAL A 164 6.28 -0.11 -2.17
C VAL A 164 4.80 0.29 -2.24
N ALA A 165 4.48 1.58 -2.43
CA ALA A 165 3.10 2.05 -2.42
C ALA A 165 2.77 3.15 -3.45
N GLY A 166 3.69 4.07 -3.74
CA GLY A 166 3.49 5.12 -4.74
C GLY A 166 3.22 4.56 -6.13
N VAL A 167 3.99 3.55 -6.54
CA VAL A 167 3.79 2.84 -7.83
C VAL A 167 2.43 2.15 -7.91
N VAL A 168 1.89 1.69 -6.79
CA VAL A 168 0.52 1.14 -6.71
C VAL A 168 -0.51 2.24 -6.93
N GLY A 169 -0.27 3.44 -6.37
CA GLY A 169 -1.11 4.61 -6.62
C GLY A 169 -1.15 5.00 -8.11
N GLU A 170 0.03 5.03 -8.79
CA GLU A 170 0.12 5.25 -10.24
C GLU A 170 -0.69 4.21 -11.02
N MET A 171 -0.52 2.93 -10.72
CA MET A 171 -1.24 1.82 -11.35
C MET A 171 -2.75 1.94 -11.17
N LEU A 172 -3.22 2.18 -9.94
CA LEU A 172 -4.66 2.34 -9.67
C LEU A 172 -5.24 3.52 -10.44
N THR A 173 -4.49 4.62 -10.58
CA THR A 173 -4.91 5.79 -11.36
C THR A 173 -5.05 5.43 -12.84
N GLU A 174 -4.10 4.70 -13.43
CA GLU A 174 -4.19 4.23 -14.82
C GLU A 174 -5.42 3.32 -15.02
N LEU A 175 -5.72 2.43 -14.06
CA LEU A 175 -6.90 1.56 -14.11
C LEU A 175 -8.22 2.34 -13.96
N PHE A 176 -8.25 3.36 -13.12
CA PHE A 176 -9.44 4.23 -12.96
C PHE A 176 -9.69 5.08 -14.21
N CYS A 177 -8.61 5.58 -14.84
CA CYS A 177 -8.70 6.31 -16.12
C CYS A 177 -9.16 5.40 -17.26
N ASP A 178 -8.69 4.15 -17.31
CA ASP A 178 -9.17 3.15 -18.30
C ASP A 178 -10.67 2.84 -18.14
N TYR A 179 -11.14 2.83 -16.89
CA TYR A 179 -12.54 2.56 -16.56
C TYR A 179 -13.48 3.72 -16.90
N SER A 180 -13.07 4.99 -16.72
CA SER A 180 -13.95 6.16 -16.83
C SER A 180 -13.27 7.34 -17.52
N SER A 181 -13.85 7.77 -18.64
CA SER A 181 -13.40 8.97 -19.37
C SER A 181 -13.48 10.25 -18.55
N ASP A 182 -14.45 10.34 -17.62
CA ASP A 182 -14.55 11.50 -16.73
C ASP A 182 -13.40 11.55 -15.72
N ILE A 183 -12.84 10.39 -15.33
CA ILE A 183 -11.65 10.30 -14.49
C ILE A 183 -10.41 10.57 -15.34
N ASP A 184 -10.34 10.01 -16.54
CA ASP A 184 -9.23 10.17 -17.49
C ASP A 184 -9.00 11.66 -17.85
N ALA A 185 -10.06 12.48 -17.90
CA ALA A 185 -9.96 13.93 -18.10
C ALA A 185 -9.12 14.65 -17.02
N HIS A 186 -8.94 14.05 -15.85
CA HIS A 186 -8.13 14.56 -14.74
C HIS A 186 -6.83 13.76 -14.53
N GLN A 187 -6.39 12.95 -15.51
CA GLN A 187 -5.28 12.00 -15.36
C GLN A 187 -4.01 12.65 -14.82
N ASN A 188 -3.60 13.79 -15.35
CA ASN A 188 -2.34 14.45 -14.95
C ASN A 188 -2.36 14.83 -13.47
N GLU A 189 -3.41 15.51 -13.00
CA GLU A 189 -3.55 15.91 -11.60
C GLU A 189 -3.67 14.68 -10.67
N LEU A 190 -4.42 13.66 -11.10
CA LEU A 190 -4.54 12.42 -10.36
C LEU A 190 -3.21 11.68 -10.24
N MET A 191 -2.39 11.64 -11.30
CA MET A 191 -1.08 10.98 -11.26
C MET A 191 -0.09 11.66 -10.31
N GLU A 192 -0.08 13.00 -10.25
CA GLU A 192 0.73 13.75 -9.28
C GLU A 192 0.33 13.43 -7.83
N LEU A 193 -0.98 13.32 -7.58
CA LEU A 193 -1.52 13.02 -6.25
C LEU A 193 -1.44 11.54 -5.87
N ALA A 194 -1.39 10.63 -6.86
CA ALA A 194 -1.38 9.19 -6.66
C ALA A 194 -0.17 8.70 -5.86
N ILE A 195 1.01 9.25 -6.17
CA ILE A 195 2.26 8.94 -5.45
C ILE A 195 2.12 9.34 -3.99
N SER A 196 1.66 10.56 -3.75
CA SER A 196 1.43 11.09 -2.40
C SER A 196 0.41 10.24 -1.62
N PHE A 197 -0.63 9.73 -2.29
CA PHE A 197 -1.61 8.82 -1.69
C PHE A 197 -0.93 7.55 -1.17
N GLY A 198 -0.15 6.88 -2.01
CA GLY A 198 0.60 5.68 -1.64
C GLY A 198 1.57 5.95 -0.48
N GLN A 199 2.37 7.01 -0.59
CA GLN A 199 3.31 7.43 0.46
C GLN A 199 2.62 7.67 1.81
N GLY A 200 1.47 8.36 1.83
CA GLY A 200 0.73 8.61 3.08
C GLY A 200 0.25 7.33 3.77
N LEU A 201 -0.22 6.34 3.01
CA LEU A 201 -0.61 5.04 3.54
C LEU A 201 0.61 4.26 4.06
N GLN A 202 1.71 4.23 3.30
CA GLN A 202 2.91 3.49 3.68
C GLN A 202 3.61 4.12 4.87
N MET A 203 3.78 5.44 4.91
CA MET A 203 4.30 6.14 6.09
C MET A 203 3.45 5.83 7.34
N THR A 204 2.11 5.79 7.21
CA THR A 204 1.24 5.42 8.33
C THR A 204 1.53 4.00 8.83
N ASN A 205 1.79 3.04 7.93
CA ASN A 205 2.18 1.69 8.30
C ASN A 205 3.55 1.67 8.99
N ILE A 206 4.57 2.30 8.42
CA ILE A 206 5.91 2.40 9.02
C ILE A 206 5.82 2.97 10.45
N LEU A 207 5.11 4.10 10.62
CA LEU A 207 4.98 4.74 11.93
C LEU A 207 4.20 3.90 12.95
N LYS A 208 3.22 3.13 12.51
CA LYS A 208 2.48 2.19 13.35
C LYS A 208 3.34 0.99 13.78
N ASP A 209 4.15 0.47 12.86
CA ASP A 209 4.84 -0.82 13.00
C ASP A 209 6.30 -0.68 13.42
N ILE A 210 6.79 0.55 13.79
CA ILE A 210 8.18 0.86 14.20
C ILE A 210 8.79 -0.23 15.09
N TRP A 211 8.08 -0.67 16.12
CA TRP A 211 8.60 -1.62 17.10
C TRP A 211 8.42 -3.09 16.70
N ASP A 212 7.47 -3.36 15.85
CA ASP A 212 7.29 -4.71 15.30
C ASP A 212 8.34 -4.96 14.20
N ASP A 213 8.67 -3.96 13.40
CA ASP A 213 9.79 -3.98 12.44
C ASP A 213 11.15 -4.06 13.17
N HIS A 214 11.34 -3.27 14.20
CA HIS A 214 12.56 -3.31 15.01
C HIS A 214 12.85 -4.70 15.61
N LYS A 215 11.79 -5.41 16.05
CA LYS A 215 11.94 -6.81 16.53
C LYS A 215 12.36 -7.78 15.43
N ARG A 216 12.06 -7.46 14.17
CA ARG A 216 12.49 -8.26 13.01
C ARG A 216 13.87 -7.88 12.51
N GLY A 217 14.53 -6.88 13.11
CA GLY A 217 15.84 -6.39 12.71
C GLY A 217 15.78 -5.26 11.67
N ALA A 218 14.61 -4.71 11.38
CA ALA A 218 14.40 -3.67 10.37
C ALA A 218 14.03 -2.32 10.98
N CYS A 219 14.46 -1.24 10.33
CA CYS A 219 14.07 0.13 10.66
C CYS A 219 13.90 0.96 9.38
N TRP A 220 12.70 1.46 9.15
CA TRP A 220 12.35 2.27 7.98
C TRP A 220 12.27 3.78 8.29
N LEU A 221 12.79 4.19 9.45
CA LEU A 221 12.81 5.59 9.87
C LEU A 221 14.05 6.31 9.32
N PRO A 222 13.96 7.61 8.97
CA PRO A 222 15.06 8.39 8.42
C PRO A 222 16.07 8.75 9.53
N SER A 223 17.23 8.11 9.57
CA SER A 223 18.21 8.19 10.66
C SER A 223 18.77 9.60 10.85
N GLU A 224 19.10 10.33 9.78
CA GLU A 224 19.62 11.71 9.89
C GLU A 224 18.58 12.66 10.44
N TYR A 225 17.30 12.42 10.16
CA TYR A 225 16.20 13.20 10.70
C TYR A 225 16.11 13.05 12.22
N PHE A 226 16.21 11.84 12.75
CA PHE A 226 16.22 11.59 14.19
C PHE A 226 17.47 12.12 14.88
N LYS A 227 18.63 12.12 14.22
CA LYS A 227 19.88 12.71 14.74
C LYS A 227 19.75 14.23 15.00
N LYS A 228 18.98 14.97 14.18
CA LYS A 228 18.68 16.38 14.40
C LYS A 228 17.96 16.63 15.74
N HIS A 229 17.20 15.63 16.21
CA HIS A 229 16.54 15.64 17.52
C HIS A 229 17.38 14.98 18.64
N GLY A 230 18.69 14.76 18.42
CA GLY A 230 19.60 14.17 19.41
C GLY A 230 19.37 12.68 19.65
N ILE A 231 18.78 11.96 18.67
CA ILE A 231 18.40 10.56 18.77
C ILE A 231 19.23 9.70 17.84
N ASP A 232 19.88 8.68 18.40
CA ASP A 232 20.43 7.57 17.64
C ASP A 232 19.38 6.45 17.53
N ILE A 233 18.87 6.23 16.32
CA ILE A 233 17.83 5.21 16.05
C ILE A 233 18.30 3.81 16.43
N LYS A 234 19.59 3.48 16.22
CA LYS A 234 20.15 2.15 16.51
C LYS A 234 20.04 1.75 17.98
N GLN A 235 20.08 2.73 18.88
CA GLN A 235 20.07 2.53 20.33
C GLN A 235 18.66 2.57 20.93
N LYS A 236 17.63 2.65 20.11
CA LYS A 236 16.26 2.79 20.57
C LYS A 236 15.66 1.46 21.02
N SER A 237 14.89 1.56 22.08
CA SER A 237 14.14 0.45 22.65
C SER A 237 12.70 0.88 22.92
N PRO A 238 11.72 -0.01 22.75
CA PRO A 238 10.32 0.27 23.03
C PRO A 238 10.13 0.79 24.47
N GLY A 239 9.32 1.84 24.64
CA GLY A 239 8.97 2.39 25.95
C GLY A 239 10.07 3.21 26.66
N LYS A 240 11.25 3.35 26.08
CA LYS A 240 12.37 4.17 26.61
C LYS A 240 12.61 5.41 25.76
N ASN A 241 11.54 6.07 25.35
CA ASN A 241 11.64 7.22 24.46
C ASN A 241 12.04 8.48 25.26
N LYS A 242 13.06 9.19 24.74
CA LYS A 242 13.40 10.54 25.19
C LYS A 242 12.51 11.56 24.45
N SER A 243 12.38 12.78 24.96
CA SER A 243 11.57 13.86 24.35
C SER A 243 11.85 14.04 22.86
N GLY A 244 13.12 14.06 22.44
CA GLY A 244 13.50 14.22 21.04
C GLY A 244 12.96 13.13 20.10
N PHE A 245 12.69 11.90 20.59
CA PHE A 245 12.04 10.87 19.76
C PHE A 245 10.56 11.18 19.52
N GLU A 246 9.87 11.66 20.55
CA GLU A 246 8.46 12.06 20.43
C GLU A 246 8.31 13.24 19.48
N ASP A 247 9.22 14.24 19.55
CA ASP A 247 9.22 15.40 18.66
C ASP A 247 9.43 14.98 17.21
N ALA A 248 10.46 14.15 16.92
CA ALA A 248 10.69 13.61 15.59
C ALA A 248 9.49 12.77 15.08
N LEU A 249 8.88 11.96 15.95
CA LEU A 249 7.70 11.19 15.60
C LEU A 249 6.51 12.08 15.25
N LEU A 250 6.27 13.16 16.01
CA LEU A 250 5.20 14.12 15.72
C LEU A 250 5.39 14.83 14.38
N GLU A 251 6.63 15.19 14.02
CA GLU A 251 6.91 15.76 12.71
C GLU A 251 6.66 14.76 11.58
N LEU A 252 7.07 13.48 11.73
CA LEU A 252 6.77 12.44 10.75
C LEU A 252 5.25 12.19 10.62
N LEU A 253 4.50 12.25 11.73
CA LEU A 253 3.04 12.18 11.68
C LEU A 253 2.45 13.33 10.85
N SER A 254 3.03 14.55 10.95
CA SER A 254 2.56 15.69 10.17
C SER A 254 2.83 15.52 8.67
N ILE A 255 3.98 14.95 8.29
CA ILE A 255 4.33 14.63 6.90
C ILE A 255 3.34 13.59 6.35
N ALA A 256 3.12 12.50 7.09
CA ALA A 256 2.15 11.47 6.69
C ALA A 256 0.73 12.05 6.54
N TYR A 257 0.31 12.93 7.45
CA TYR A 257 -0.98 13.61 7.38
C TYR A 257 -1.11 14.54 6.17
N MET A 258 -0.02 15.24 5.80
CA MET A 258 0.03 16.05 4.58
C MET A 258 -0.20 15.17 3.33
N HIS A 259 0.45 14.03 3.25
CA HIS A 259 0.22 13.07 2.16
C HIS A 259 -1.23 12.56 2.14
N LEU A 260 -1.83 12.29 3.30
CA LEU A 260 -3.25 11.89 3.39
C LEU A 260 -4.21 13.03 2.99
N LYS A 261 -3.81 14.31 3.17
CA LYS A 261 -4.57 15.46 2.65
C LYS A 261 -4.56 15.47 1.11
N ASN A 262 -3.43 15.16 0.49
CA ASN A 262 -3.33 14.97 -0.96
C ASN A 262 -4.15 13.77 -1.43
N ALA A 263 -4.16 12.67 -0.67
CA ALA A 263 -5.01 11.50 -0.94
C ALA A 263 -6.51 11.85 -0.89
N LEU A 264 -6.92 12.70 0.05
CA LEU A 264 -8.29 13.22 0.05
C LEU A 264 -8.56 14.06 -1.20
N HIS A 265 -7.64 14.96 -1.58
CA HIS A 265 -7.77 15.76 -2.81
C HIS A 265 -7.95 14.86 -4.03
N TYR A 266 -7.07 13.86 -4.22
CA TYR A 266 -7.21 12.82 -5.22
C TYR A 266 -8.64 12.23 -5.25
N THR A 267 -9.12 11.81 -4.10
CA THR A 267 -10.45 11.18 -3.98
C THR A 267 -11.59 12.14 -4.36
N LEU A 268 -11.44 13.42 -4.06
CA LEU A 268 -12.46 14.43 -4.37
C LEU A 268 -12.49 14.84 -5.84
N LEU A 269 -11.43 14.57 -6.62
CA LEU A 269 -11.42 14.69 -8.09
C LEU A 269 -12.22 13.56 -8.75
N ILE A 270 -12.30 12.39 -8.13
CA ILE A 270 -13.15 11.30 -8.65
C ILE A 270 -14.61 11.78 -8.70
N PRO A 271 -15.31 11.62 -9.84
CA PRO A 271 -16.69 12.05 -9.99
C PRO A 271 -17.62 11.52 -8.88
N LYS A 272 -18.54 12.37 -8.39
CA LYS A 272 -19.47 12.02 -7.30
C LYS A 272 -20.38 10.83 -7.62
N LYS A 273 -20.59 10.52 -8.90
CA LYS A 273 -21.34 9.35 -9.36
C LYS A 273 -20.61 8.05 -9.07
N GLU A 274 -19.28 8.06 -9.08
CA GLU A 274 -18.39 6.91 -8.84
C GLU A 274 -18.24 6.61 -7.34
N LYS A 275 -19.37 6.29 -6.69
CA LYS A 275 -19.41 6.08 -5.23
C LYS A 275 -18.48 4.96 -4.76
N GLY A 276 -18.37 3.88 -5.53
CA GLY A 276 -17.55 2.73 -5.18
C GLY A 276 -16.06 3.09 -5.11
N LEU A 277 -15.54 3.79 -6.14
CA LEU A 277 -14.16 4.26 -6.17
C LEU A 277 -13.87 5.23 -5.02
N ARG A 278 -14.80 6.17 -4.78
CA ARG A 278 -14.65 7.12 -3.66
C ARG A 278 -14.63 6.42 -2.30
N LYS A 279 -15.50 5.42 -2.08
CA LYS A 279 -15.50 4.62 -0.86
C LYS A 279 -14.19 3.84 -0.69
N PHE A 280 -13.71 3.20 -1.76
CA PHE A 280 -12.43 2.47 -1.77
C PHE A 280 -11.30 3.36 -1.25
N CYS A 281 -11.17 4.58 -1.75
CA CYS A 281 -10.18 5.55 -1.30
C CYS A 281 -10.46 6.08 0.11
N LEU A 282 -11.70 6.52 0.41
CA LEU A 282 -12.06 7.16 1.68
C LEU A 282 -11.89 6.24 2.88
N TRP A 283 -12.14 4.94 2.74
CA TRP A 283 -11.98 4.00 3.84
C TRP A 283 -10.51 3.83 4.21
N ALA A 284 -9.62 3.74 3.21
CA ALA A 284 -8.17 3.68 3.45
C ALA A 284 -7.67 4.97 4.13
N ILE A 285 -8.06 6.14 3.62
CA ILE A 285 -7.68 7.44 4.19
C ILE A 285 -8.19 7.58 5.64
N GLY A 286 -9.47 7.28 5.88
CA GLY A 286 -10.06 7.42 7.20
C GLY A 286 -9.39 6.51 8.24
N MET A 287 -9.10 5.26 7.88
CA MET A 287 -8.35 4.34 8.75
C MET A 287 -6.93 4.83 9.03
N ALA A 288 -6.25 5.40 8.02
CA ALA A 288 -4.91 5.95 8.18
C ALA A 288 -4.91 7.17 9.13
N VAL A 289 -5.81 8.15 8.94
CA VAL A 289 -5.92 9.32 9.83
C VAL A 289 -6.18 8.91 11.28
N LEU A 290 -7.10 7.97 11.52
CA LEU A 290 -7.38 7.47 12.87
C LEU A 290 -6.17 6.73 13.47
N THR A 291 -5.37 6.05 12.65
CA THR A 291 -4.13 5.40 13.10
C THR A 291 -3.09 6.45 13.53
N LEU A 292 -2.86 7.49 12.71
CA LEU A 292 -1.96 8.59 13.07
C LEU A 292 -2.40 9.28 14.38
N GLU A 293 -3.70 9.52 14.57
CA GLU A 293 -4.23 10.09 15.81
C GLU A 293 -4.00 9.18 17.03
N LYS A 294 -4.06 7.86 16.87
CA LYS A 294 -3.74 6.93 17.95
C LYS A 294 -2.26 6.93 18.30
N ILE A 295 -1.37 6.98 17.31
CA ILE A 295 0.07 7.10 17.53
C ILE A 295 0.37 8.41 18.29
N ARG A 296 -0.18 9.54 17.84
CA ARG A 296 -0.03 10.83 18.51
C ARG A 296 -0.47 10.81 19.97
N LYS A 297 -1.59 10.16 20.28
CA LYS A 297 -2.12 10.04 21.65
C LYS A 297 -1.28 9.13 22.54
N LYS A 298 -0.52 8.23 21.95
CA LYS A 298 0.28 7.25 22.70
C LYS A 298 1.68 7.11 22.06
N PRO A 299 2.50 8.16 22.07
CA PRO A 299 3.81 8.14 21.41
C PRO A 299 4.77 7.10 22.02
N ASN A 300 4.55 6.70 23.27
CA ASN A 300 5.32 5.68 23.99
C ASN A 300 4.81 4.25 23.78
N PHE A 301 4.08 3.98 22.69
CA PHE A 301 3.66 2.61 22.37
C PHE A 301 4.87 1.69 22.16
N THR A 302 4.69 0.38 22.41
CA THR A 302 5.76 -0.63 22.30
C THR A 302 5.46 -1.73 21.27
N SER A 303 4.31 -1.66 20.62
CA SER A 303 3.90 -2.52 19.51
C SER A 303 2.76 -1.88 18.72
N GLY A 304 2.65 -2.20 17.43
CA GLY A 304 1.59 -1.71 16.56
C GLY A 304 0.19 -2.07 17.06
N LYS A 305 0.04 -3.17 17.81
CA LYS A 305 -1.24 -3.55 18.43
C LYS A 305 -1.82 -2.47 19.34
N GLN A 306 -0.98 -1.69 20.02
CA GLN A 306 -1.41 -0.66 20.97
C GLN A 306 -1.99 0.59 20.30
N VAL A 307 -1.60 0.85 19.05
CA VAL A 307 -2.04 2.00 18.24
C VAL A 307 -2.94 1.60 17.08
N LYS A 308 -3.29 0.31 17.00
CA LYS A 308 -4.23 -0.20 16.00
C LYS A 308 -5.63 0.36 16.25
N ILE A 309 -6.31 0.74 15.18
CA ILE A 309 -7.72 1.15 15.24
C ILE A 309 -8.63 -0.03 15.61
N SER A 310 -9.68 0.23 16.36
CA SER A 310 -10.64 -0.81 16.75
C SER A 310 -11.60 -1.17 15.62
N HIS A 311 -12.22 -2.35 15.69
CA HIS A 311 -13.29 -2.71 14.75
C HIS A 311 -14.45 -1.71 14.76
N ARG A 312 -14.72 -1.05 15.90
CA ARG A 312 -15.71 0.01 15.99
C ARG A 312 -15.29 1.24 15.17
N ASP A 313 -14.01 1.65 15.26
CA ASP A 313 -13.46 2.76 14.49
C ASP A 313 -13.59 2.48 12.98
N VAL A 314 -13.26 1.25 12.56
CA VAL A 314 -13.41 0.81 11.15
C VAL A 314 -14.87 0.91 10.70
N LYS A 315 -15.81 0.32 11.46
CA LYS A 315 -17.25 0.35 11.15
C LYS A 315 -17.78 1.78 11.06
N MET A 316 -17.38 2.66 12.00
CA MET A 316 -17.80 4.07 11.99
C MET A 316 -17.22 4.83 10.79
N THR A 317 -15.97 4.60 10.44
CA THR A 317 -15.34 5.17 9.24
C THR A 317 -16.11 4.79 7.99
N ILE A 318 -16.41 3.50 7.82
CA ILE A 318 -17.19 2.96 6.70
C ILE A 318 -18.57 3.61 6.64
N LEU A 319 -19.30 3.66 7.76
CA LEU A 319 -20.65 4.21 7.83
C LEU A 319 -20.67 5.70 7.46
N ILE A 320 -19.86 6.49 8.15
CA ILE A 320 -19.86 7.96 7.98
C ILE A 320 -19.41 8.36 6.57
N THR A 321 -18.30 7.78 6.09
CA THR A 321 -17.79 8.13 4.76
C THR A 321 -18.72 7.64 3.64
N SER A 322 -19.42 6.51 3.82
CA SER A 322 -20.42 6.02 2.87
C SER A 322 -21.66 6.91 2.81
N LEU A 323 -22.11 7.40 3.96
CA LEU A 323 -23.27 8.31 4.03
C LEU A 323 -22.98 9.63 3.29
N PHE A 324 -21.78 10.18 3.45
CA PHE A 324 -21.40 11.47 2.88
C PHE A 324 -20.51 11.36 1.62
N VAL A 325 -20.41 10.18 1.00
CA VAL A 325 -19.50 9.90 -0.14
C VAL A 325 -19.63 10.90 -1.31
N ARG A 326 -20.79 11.52 -1.51
CA ARG A 326 -21.06 12.52 -2.56
C ARG A 326 -20.85 13.98 -2.12
N ASN A 327 -20.64 14.24 -0.84
CA ASN A 327 -20.55 15.60 -0.30
C ASN A 327 -19.10 15.98 0.01
N ASN A 328 -18.43 16.66 -0.93
CA ASN A 328 -17.04 17.08 -0.78
C ASN A 328 -16.81 18.01 0.44
N GLY A 329 -17.78 18.87 0.77
CA GLY A 329 -17.67 19.79 1.91
C GLY A 329 -17.65 19.04 3.24
N ILE A 330 -18.59 18.09 3.43
CA ILE A 330 -18.63 17.27 4.64
C ILE A 330 -17.39 16.37 4.74
N LEU A 331 -16.92 15.78 3.63
CA LEU A 331 -15.73 14.94 3.64
C LEU A 331 -14.47 15.73 4.04
N ARG A 332 -14.29 16.98 3.55
CA ARG A 332 -13.21 17.88 3.99
C ARG A 332 -13.33 18.25 5.48
N TYR A 333 -14.55 18.53 5.94
CA TYR A 333 -14.80 18.81 7.35
C TYR A 333 -14.45 17.61 8.25
N LEU A 334 -14.93 16.43 7.89
CA LEU A 334 -14.63 15.19 8.64
C LEU A 334 -13.13 14.91 8.70
N PHE A 335 -12.44 15.02 7.57
CA PHE A 335 -10.98 14.83 7.52
C PHE A 335 -10.27 15.81 8.46
N LYS A 336 -10.61 17.10 8.38
CA LYS A 336 -10.06 18.14 9.26
C LYS A 336 -10.43 17.89 10.73
N PHE A 337 -11.66 17.47 11.02
CA PHE A 337 -12.14 17.21 12.38
C PHE A 337 -11.40 16.04 13.03
N TYR A 338 -11.24 14.91 12.32
CA TYR A 338 -10.53 13.75 12.86
C TYR A 338 -9.02 13.96 12.93
N GLY A 339 -8.43 14.75 12.05
CA GLY A 339 -7.00 15.09 12.07
C GLY A 339 -6.66 16.39 12.81
N ARG A 340 -7.61 17.04 13.51
CA ARG A 340 -7.44 18.39 14.08
C ARG A 340 -6.31 18.54 15.12
N HIS A 341 -5.87 17.44 15.70
CA HIS A 341 -4.79 17.42 16.68
C HIS A 341 -3.46 16.95 16.07
N LEU A 342 -3.47 16.46 14.82
CA LEU A 342 -2.23 16.15 14.12
C LEU A 342 -1.49 17.45 13.80
N PRO A 343 -0.18 17.49 13.97
CA PRO A 343 0.60 18.69 13.66
C PRO A 343 0.44 19.00 12.16
N SER A 344 0.38 20.28 11.81
CA SER A 344 0.39 20.73 10.41
C SER A 344 1.73 21.39 10.13
N ILE A 345 2.45 20.90 9.12
CA ILE A 345 3.63 21.60 8.62
C ILE A 345 3.13 22.89 7.91
N SER A 346 3.65 24.04 8.32
CA SER A 346 3.48 25.28 7.57
C SER A 346 4.25 25.15 6.24
N ILE A 347 3.65 25.63 5.15
CA ILE A 347 4.19 25.52 3.78
C ILE A 347 5.57 26.20 3.63
N HIS A 348 6.03 26.95 4.63
CA HIS A 348 7.29 27.71 4.60
C HIS A 348 8.56 26.92 4.99
N GLU A 349 8.46 25.66 5.41
CA GLU A 349 9.61 24.81 5.74
C GLU A 349 9.91 23.75 4.68
N ARG A 350 9.42 23.98 3.45
CA ARG A 350 9.80 23.19 2.29
C ARG A 350 10.94 23.89 1.56
N LEU A 351 12.15 23.54 1.88
CA LEU A 351 13.31 23.60 0.92
C LEU A 351 14.53 23.03 1.63
#